data_8c7545501ee31770c8ee832c314e918e
#
_entry.id   8c7545501ee31770c8ee832c314e918e
#
_cell.length_a   1.000
_cell.length_b   1.000
_cell.length_c   1.000
_cell.angle_alpha   90.00
_cell.angle_beta   90.00
_cell.angle_gamma   90.00
#
_symmetry.space_group_name_H-M   'P 1'
#
loop_
_entity.id
_entity.type
_entity.pdbx_description
1 polymer ?
#
loop_
_entity_poly.entity_id
_entity_poly.type
_entity_poly.pdbx_seq_one_letter_code
_entity_poly.pdbx_strand_id
1 'polypeptide(L)'
;MSIAAAPPGAGPGCPPETDFAELVMSLINRLDTRSDDFRARLQSLLAFEASEDASIERAVADILLDVRTRGDGAVLEYTHRFDRVQASSIQELDIPRADWAAALDALPRDQRLALEAAADRIRAYHERQRAETWTYTEADGTVLGQKVTPLDRVGLYVPGGKAAYPSSLLMNAIPAKVAGVGEVVMVTPTPDGVRNPMVLAAAAIAGVDRAIAIGGAQAVGALAYGTPSIAPVDKIVGPGNAYVAAAKRRVYGTVGIDMIAGPSEILVICDGKTPADWIAMDLFSQAEHDELAQAILLCPDAAYVDAVEAAIARLLPTMPRADIIRTSLANRGALILVRDLAEACAIANDIAPEHLEISTAEPERWADLIRHAGAIFMGPHSSESLGDYCAGPNHVLPTSRTARFSSPLGVYDFQKRSSLIKVSGAGAQTLGRVAATLAYGEGLQAHARSAEYRLDDGPAAQGQPAGSP
;
A
#
# COMPACT_ATOMS: atom_id res chain seq x y z
N MET A 1 -20.05 -61.99 70.65
CA MET A 1 -20.52 -60.63 70.28
C MET A 1 -20.17 -60.35 68.85
N SER A 2 -21.19 -60.36 67.99
CA SER A 2 -21.10 -60.36 66.55
C SER A 2 -21.02 -58.89 66.08
N ILE A 3 -20.06 -58.54 65.21
CA ILE A 3 -20.01 -57.30 64.51
C ILE A 3 -20.37 -57.51 63.06
N ALA A 4 -21.50 -56.96 62.66
CA ALA A 4 -22.06 -57.04 61.30
C ALA A 4 -21.23 -56.16 60.33
N ALA A 5 -20.88 -56.69 59.15
CA ALA A 5 -20.22 -55.99 58.06
C ALA A 5 -21.27 -55.20 57.27
N ALA A 6 -20.89 -53.91 56.96
CA ALA A 6 -21.64 -53.02 56.04
C ALA A 6 -21.32 -53.33 54.58
N PRO A 7 -22.25 -53.13 53.62
CA PRO A 7 -22.03 -53.34 52.20
C PRO A 7 -21.13 -52.33 51.54
N PRO A 8 -20.43 -52.65 50.43
CA PRO A 8 -19.52 -51.75 49.72
C PRO A 8 -20.28 -50.63 49.00
N GLY A 9 -19.81 -49.38 49.18
CA GLY A 9 -20.33 -48.22 48.53
C GLY A 9 -20.08 -48.19 47.02
N ALA A 10 -21.03 -47.62 46.32
CA ALA A 10 -20.99 -47.36 44.88
C ALA A 10 -19.78 -46.45 44.55
N GLY A 11 -19.02 -46.86 43.54
CA GLY A 11 -17.93 -46.05 42.98
C GLY A 11 -18.44 -44.75 42.36
N PRO A 12 -17.56 -43.72 42.25
CA PRO A 12 -17.95 -42.44 41.65
C PRO A 12 -18.30 -42.65 40.17
N GLY A 13 -19.51 -42.18 39.80
CA GLY A 13 -19.98 -42.18 38.43
C GLY A 13 -19.03 -41.40 37.51
N CYS A 14 -18.78 -42.00 36.35
CA CYS A 14 -18.09 -41.34 35.25
C CYS A 14 -18.81 -40.04 34.94
N PRO A 15 -18.08 -38.90 34.83
CA PRO A 15 -18.72 -37.67 34.35
C PRO A 15 -19.24 -37.90 32.94
N PRO A 16 -20.35 -37.23 32.54
CA PRO A 16 -20.89 -37.37 31.20
C PRO A 16 -19.80 -36.96 30.18
N GLU A 17 -19.68 -37.77 29.12
CA GLU A 17 -18.90 -37.43 27.92
C GLU A 17 -19.40 -36.05 27.44
N THR A 18 -18.70 -35.00 27.81
CA THR A 18 -18.84 -33.70 27.19
C THR A 18 -18.48 -33.88 25.74
N ASP A 19 -19.45 -33.54 24.91
CA ASP A 19 -19.41 -33.59 23.47
C ASP A 19 -18.17 -32.80 22.95
N PHE A 20 -17.10 -33.51 22.64
CA PHE A 20 -15.86 -32.94 22.05
C PHE A 20 -16.09 -32.39 20.64
N ALA A 21 -17.32 -32.49 20.10
CA ALA A 21 -17.72 -31.98 18.79
C ALA A 21 -18.01 -30.47 18.77
N GLU A 22 -18.22 -29.82 19.92
CA GLU A 22 -18.58 -28.39 19.96
C GLU A 22 -17.41 -27.41 20.16
N LEU A 23 -16.17 -27.84 20.21
CA LEU A 23 -15.00 -26.97 20.38
C LEU A 23 -13.97 -27.12 19.23
N VAL A 24 -14.40 -27.52 18.05
CA VAL A 24 -13.62 -27.29 16.84
C VAL A 24 -13.94 -25.87 16.36
N MET A 25 -13.25 -24.88 16.89
CA MET A 25 -13.20 -23.56 16.22
C MET A 25 -12.80 -23.84 14.77
N SER A 26 -13.69 -23.53 13.82
CA SER A 26 -13.40 -23.62 12.40
C SER A 26 -12.11 -22.87 12.11
N LEU A 27 -11.15 -23.52 11.47
CA LEU A 27 -9.86 -22.91 11.12
C LEU A 27 -10.02 -21.68 10.23
N ILE A 28 -11.14 -21.61 9.48
CA ILE A 28 -11.46 -20.54 8.55
C ILE A 28 -12.98 -20.44 8.41
N ASN A 29 -13.52 -19.24 8.19
CA ASN A 29 -14.96 -19.05 8.04
C ASN A 29 -15.50 -19.70 6.76
N ARG A 30 -16.71 -20.28 6.83
CA ARG A 30 -17.45 -20.80 5.66
C ARG A 30 -18.65 -19.91 5.39
N LEU A 31 -18.78 -19.44 4.15
CA LEU A 31 -19.91 -18.64 3.68
C LEU A 31 -20.50 -19.26 2.39
N ASP A 32 -21.79 -19.03 2.18
CA ASP A 32 -22.51 -19.45 0.97
C ASP A 32 -23.37 -18.26 0.50
N THR A 33 -23.24 -17.86 -0.78
CA THR A 33 -23.98 -16.72 -1.34
C THR A 33 -25.49 -16.96 -1.40
N ARG A 34 -25.94 -18.21 -1.27
CA ARG A 34 -27.36 -18.60 -1.20
C ARG A 34 -27.99 -18.38 0.17
N SER A 35 -27.18 -18.15 1.20
CA SER A 35 -27.66 -17.93 2.57
C SER A 35 -28.20 -16.50 2.73
N ASP A 36 -29.33 -16.37 3.43
CA ASP A 36 -29.97 -15.06 3.65
C ASP A 36 -29.09 -14.09 4.43
N ASP A 37 -28.21 -14.60 5.28
CA ASP A 37 -27.29 -13.81 6.12
C ASP A 37 -25.93 -13.51 5.44
N PHE A 38 -25.70 -14.01 4.22
CA PHE A 38 -24.42 -13.89 3.52
C PHE A 38 -23.89 -12.44 3.50
N ARG A 39 -24.73 -11.48 3.08
CA ARG A 39 -24.31 -10.07 2.97
C ARG A 39 -23.91 -9.49 4.33
N ALA A 40 -24.63 -9.79 5.38
CA ALA A 40 -24.30 -9.31 6.73
C ALA A 40 -22.99 -9.92 7.24
N ARG A 41 -22.78 -11.23 7.02
CA ARG A 41 -21.55 -11.92 7.41
C ARG A 41 -20.35 -11.43 6.61
N LEU A 42 -20.49 -11.21 5.31
CA LEU A 42 -19.44 -10.64 4.47
C LEU A 42 -19.10 -9.22 4.95
N GLN A 43 -20.08 -8.37 5.23
CA GLN A 43 -19.83 -7.02 5.78
C GLN A 43 -19.09 -7.07 7.11
N SER A 44 -19.46 -7.98 8.00
CA SER A 44 -18.75 -8.18 9.27
C SER A 44 -17.31 -8.63 9.09
N LEU A 45 -17.06 -9.54 8.14
CA LEU A 45 -15.71 -10.02 7.80
C LEU A 45 -14.82 -8.91 7.22
N LEU A 46 -15.42 -8.03 6.40
CA LEU A 46 -14.73 -6.91 5.75
C LEU A 46 -14.62 -5.68 6.65
N ALA A 47 -15.39 -5.61 7.74
CA ALA A 47 -15.33 -4.51 8.67
C ALA A 47 -13.94 -4.51 9.34
N PHE A 48 -13.05 -3.71 8.80
CA PHE A 48 -11.80 -3.34 9.43
C PHE A 48 -12.02 -1.94 10.01
N GLU A 49 -12.40 -1.89 11.28
CA GLU A 49 -12.19 -0.68 12.06
C GLU A 49 -10.67 -0.60 12.25
N ALA A 50 -10.01 0.20 11.40
CA ALA A 50 -8.76 0.79 11.83
C ALA A 50 -9.11 1.51 13.13
N SER A 51 -8.95 0.83 14.26
CA SER A 51 -9.09 1.48 15.54
C SER A 51 -8.09 2.62 15.51
N GLU A 52 -8.59 3.84 15.29
CA GLU A 52 -7.81 5.04 15.56
C GLU A 52 -7.54 4.98 17.05
N ASP A 53 -6.48 4.25 17.42
CA ASP A 53 -6.04 4.24 18.80
C ASP A 53 -5.68 5.68 19.14
N ALA A 54 -6.60 6.34 19.86
CA ALA A 54 -6.46 7.73 20.26
C ALA A 54 -5.16 7.96 21.05
N SER A 55 -4.54 6.91 21.58
CA SER A 55 -3.25 6.98 22.23
C SER A 55 -2.11 7.09 21.21
N ILE A 56 -2.18 6.33 20.11
CA ILE A 56 -1.22 6.41 18.99
C ILE A 56 -1.33 7.78 18.33
N GLU A 57 -2.55 8.23 18.04
CA GLU A 57 -2.79 9.53 17.40
C GLU A 57 -2.23 10.69 18.22
N ARG A 58 -2.40 10.67 19.56
CA ARG A 58 -1.82 11.69 20.45
C ARG A 58 -0.30 11.61 20.49
N ALA A 59 0.25 10.42 20.67
CA ALA A 59 1.70 10.22 20.73
C ALA A 59 2.38 10.69 19.43
N VAL A 60 1.78 10.37 18.28
CA VAL A 60 2.28 10.81 16.96
C VAL A 60 2.19 12.33 16.81
N ALA A 61 1.09 12.96 17.24
CA ALA A 61 0.97 14.41 17.20
C ALA A 61 2.08 15.11 18.00
N ASP A 62 2.35 14.60 19.20
CA ASP A 62 3.40 15.14 20.09
C ASP A 62 4.79 14.96 19.47
N ILE A 63 5.09 13.77 18.93
CA ILE A 63 6.37 13.49 18.25
C ILE A 63 6.56 14.44 17.05
N LEU A 64 5.55 14.58 16.19
CA LEU A 64 5.63 15.43 15.01
C LEU A 64 5.83 16.92 15.37
N LEU A 65 5.11 17.41 16.40
CA LEU A 65 5.29 18.77 16.91
C LEU A 65 6.70 18.97 17.44
N ASP A 66 7.23 17.99 18.17
CA ASP A 66 8.53 18.04 18.78
C ASP A 66 9.65 18.06 17.71
N VAL A 67 9.56 17.20 16.70
CA VAL A 67 10.49 17.22 15.56
C VAL A 67 10.47 18.56 14.85
N ARG A 68 9.27 19.12 14.62
CA ARG A 68 9.10 20.42 13.98
C ARG A 68 9.73 21.58 14.79
N THR A 69 9.73 21.46 16.10
CA THR A 69 10.18 22.51 17.01
C THR A 69 11.68 22.39 17.34
N ARG A 70 12.17 21.16 17.64
CA ARG A 70 13.54 20.92 18.10
C ARG A 70 14.47 20.32 17.03
N GLY A 71 13.91 19.94 15.85
CA GLY A 71 14.70 19.42 14.72
C GLY A 71 15.51 18.18 15.07
N ASP A 72 16.81 18.21 14.76
CA ASP A 72 17.74 17.09 14.99
C ASP A 72 17.71 16.57 16.43
N GLY A 73 17.57 17.47 17.42
CA GLY A 73 17.55 17.10 18.83
C GLY A 73 16.39 16.15 19.18
N ALA A 74 15.20 16.39 18.64
CA ALA A 74 14.06 15.51 18.83
C ALA A 74 14.28 14.15 18.13
N VAL A 75 14.77 14.17 16.89
CA VAL A 75 15.04 12.94 16.12
C VAL A 75 16.04 12.06 16.85
N LEU A 76 17.14 12.62 17.39
CA LEU A 76 18.15 11.88 18.14
C LEU A 76 17.58 11.29 19.43
N GLU A 77 16.80 12.08 20.19
CA GLU A 77 16.18 11.61 21.43
C GLU A 77 15.22 10.43 21.20
N TYR A 78 14.33 10.54 20.20
CA TYR A 78 13.42 9.45 19.88
C TYR A 78 14.12 8.22 19.29
N THR A 79 15.17 8.40 18.50
CA THR A 79 15.98 7.29 17.99
C THR A 79 16.70 6.56 19.14
N HIS A 80 17.27 7.31 20.09
CA HIS A 80 17.82 6.71 21.30
C HIS A 80 16.75 5.95 22.10
N ARG A 81 15.57 6.55 22.28
CA ARG A 81 14.48 5.97 23.08
C ARG A 81 13.88 4.71 22.46
N PHE A 82 13.64 4.69 21.14
CA PHE A 82 12.91 3.63 20.48
C PHE A 82 13.82 2.57 19.83
N ASP A 83 14.94 3.00 19.24
CA ASP A 83 15.87 2.11 18.56
C ASP A 83 17.08 1.75 19.46
N ARG A 84 17.22 2.39 20.62
CA ARG A 84 18.36 2.21 21.58
C ARG A 84 19.72 2.48 20.94
N VAL A 85 19.74 3.35 19.92
CA VAL A 85 20.97 3.78 19.23
C VAL A 85 21.44 5.09 19.83
N GLN A 86 22.69 5.12 20.28
CA GLN A 86 23.36 6.32 20.79
C GLN A 86 24.03 7.04 19.62
N ALA A 87 23.67 8.31 19.43
CA ALA A 87 24.32 9.19 18.45
C ALA A 87 24.30 10.63 18.97
N SER A 88 25.36 11.37 18.73
CA SER A 88 25.48 12.78 19.12
C SER A 88 25.05 13.73 17.99
N SER A 89 24.94 13.21 16.78
CA SER A 89 24.52 13.95 15.57
C SER A 89 23.79 13.05 14.58
N ILE A 90 23.02 13.65 13.68
CA ILE A 90 22.35 12.93 12.57
C ILE A 90 23.38 12.30 11.63
N GLN A 91 24.54 12.91 11.46
CA GLN A 91 25.61 12.40 10.60
C GLN A 91 26.16 11.04 11.08
N GLU A 92 26.12 10.79 12.38
CA GLU A 92 26.49 9.47 12.95
C GLU A 92 25.45 8.39 12.64
N LEU A 93 24.21 8.78 12.31
CA LEU A 93 23.14 7.90 11.88
C LEU A 93 23.10 7.70 10.36
N ASP A 94 23.87 8.46 9.58
CA ASP A 94 24.04 8.20 8.15
C ASP A 94 24.71 6.84 7.95
N ILE A 95 24.15 6.02 7.06
CA ILE A 95 24.72 4.74 6.69
C ILE A 95 25.58 4.95 5.45
N PRO A 96 26.91 4.82 5.55
CA PRO A 96 27.81 5.10 4.44
C PRO A 96 27.55 4.23 3.22
N ARG A 97 27.67 4.79 2.02
CA ARG A 97 27.54 4.02 0.75
C ARG A 97 28.56 2.86 0.65
N ALA A 98 29.72 3.00 1.28
CA ALA A 98 30.70 1.91 1.35
C ALA A 98 30.13 0.67 2.06
N ASP A 99 29.30 0.86 3.09
CA ASP A 99 28.65 -0.24 3.81
C ASP A 99 27.64 -0.96 2.91
N TRP A 100 26.96 -0.25 2.00
CA TRP A 100 26.02 -0.85 1.06
C TRP A 100 26.74 -1.71 0.01
N ALA A 101 27.83 -1.19 -0.55
CA ALA A 101 28.65 -1.92 -1.50
C ALA A 101 29.26 -3.18 -0.85
N ALA A 102 29.79 -3.04 0.36
CA ALA A 102 30.33 -4.16 1.13
C ALA A 102 29.24 -5.21 1.45
N ALA A 103 28.01 -4.76 1.79
CA ALA A 103 26.89 -5.66 2.03
C ALA A 103 26.51 -6.42 0.76
N LEU A 104 26.45 -5.75 -0.40
CA LEU A 104 26.17 -6.40 -1.69
C LEU A 104 27.23 -7.43 -2.07
N ASP A 105 28.50 -7.10 -1.86
CA ASP A 105 29.62 -8.00 -2.17
C ASP A 105 29.67 -9.21 -1.21
N ALA A 106 29.22 -9.05 0.02
CA ALA A 106 29.21 -10.09 1.05
C ALA A 106 27.97 -11.02 0.97
N LEU A 107 26.94 -10.68 0.17
CA LEU A 107 25.78 -11.55 0.04
C LEU A 107 26.12 -12.91 -0.55
N PRO A 108 25.47 -14.00 -0.12
CA PRO A 108 25.48 -15.26 -0.84
C PRO A 108 25.11 -15.04 -2.32
N ARG A 109 25.80 -15.74 -3.20
CA ARG A 109 25.66 -15.53 -4.66
C ARG A 109 24.21 -15.68 -5.16
N ASP A 110 23.48 -16.64 -4.64
CA ASP A 110 22.08 -16.90 -4.98
C ASP A 110 21.17 -15.74 -4.56
N GLN A 111 21.35 -15.19 -3.37
CA GLN A 111 20.60 -14.03 -2.88
C GLN A 111 20.91 -12.77 -3.70
N ARG A 112 22.18 -12.55 -4.03
CA ARG A 112 22.58 -11.41 -4.87
C ARG A 112 21.94 -11.51 -6.26
N LEU A 113 22.04 -12.66 -6.93
CA LEU A 113 21.44 -12.87 -8.25
C LEU A 113 19.92 -12.72 -8.23
N ALA A 114 19.24 -13.17 -7.15
CA ALA A 114 17.81 -13.00 -7.01
C ALA A 114 17.40 -11.52 -6.87
N LEU A 115 18.14 -10.73 -6.06
CA LEU A 115 17.88 -9.29 -5.93
C LEU A 115 18.14 -8.53 -7.24
N GLU A 116 19.22 -8.84 -7.93
CA GLU A 116 19.57 -8.22 -9.23
C GLU A 116 18.49 -8.55 -10.28
N ALA A 117 18.07 -9.81 -10.38
CA ALA A 117 17.02 -10.24 -11.31
C ALA A 117 15.66 -9.58 -11.01
N ALA A 118 15.29 -9.48 -9.73
CA ALA A 118 14.07 -8.77 -9.30
C ALA A 118 14.16 -7.27 -9.69
N ALA A 119 15.27 -6.61 -9.39
CA ALA A 119 15.48 -5.20 -9.71
C ALA A 119 15.38 -4.91 -11.21
N ASP A 120 15.96 -5.78 -12.05
CA ASP A 120 15.90 -5.64 -13.51
C ASP A 120 14.48 -5.76 -14.04
N ARG A 121 13.69 -6.72 -13.55
CA ARG A 121 12.29 -6.89 -13.94
C ARG A 121 11.41 -5.72 -13.47
N ILE A 122 11.61 -5.26 -12.24
CA ILE A 122 10.91 -4.07 -11.69
C ILE A 122 11.24 -2.86 -12.55
N ARG A 123 12.50 -2.64 -12.89
CA ARG A 123 12.93 -1.53 -13.74
C ARG A 123 12.29 -1.59 -15.13
N ALA A 124 12.37 -2.74 -15.79
CA ALA A 124 11.83 -2.92 -17.12
C ALA A 124 10.31 -2.70 -17.19
N TYR A 125 9.57 -3.09 -16.14
CA TYR A 125 8.13 -2.83 -16.04
C TYR A 125 7.87 -1.33 -15.87
N HIS A 126 8.55 -0.68 -14.92
CA HIS A 126 8.30 0.73 -14.59
C HIS A 126 8.77 1.70 -15.69
N GLU A 127 9.78 1.34 -16.49
CA GLU A 127 10.17 2.14 -17.65
C GLU A 127 9.02 2.35 -18.65
N ARG A 128 8.08 1.42 -18.75
CA ARG A 128 6.88 1.53 -19.60
C ARG A 128 5.84 2.51 -19.06
N GLN A 129 5.94 2.89 -17.78
CA GLN A 129 5.01 3.83 -17.14
C GLN A 129 5.43 5.30 -17.28
N ARG A 130 6.60 5.58 -17.83
CA ARG A 130 7.07 6.97 -17.96
C ARG A 130 6.13 7.77 -18.84
N ALA A 131 5.61 8.86 -18.28
CA ALA A 131 4.86 9.84 -19.04
C ALA A 131 5.83 10.87 -19.66
N GLU A 132 5.51 11.33 -20.87
CA GLU A 132 6.29 12.33 -21.59
C GLU A 132 5.55 13.68 -21.65
N THR A 133 6.32 14.77 -21.77
CA THR A 133 5.79 16.09 -22.09
C THR A 133 5.23 16.08 -23.51
N TRP A 134 4.03 16.64 -23.70
CA TRP A 134 3.40 16.74 -25.01
C TRP A 134 2.76 18.10 -25.21
N THR A 135 2.68 18.54 -26.45
CA THR A 135 1.95 19.73 -26.88
C THR A 135 1.24 19.49 -28.21
N TYR A 136 0.17 20.22 -28.46
CA TYR A 136 -0.46 20.33 -29.77
C TYR A 136 -0.80 21.79 -30.07
N THR A 137 -0.96 22.12 -31.36
CA THR A 137 -1.29 23.46 -31.82
C THR A 137 -2.66 23.45 -32.45
N GLU A 138 -3.54 24.34 -32.02
CA GLU A 138 -4.87 24.55 -32.58
C GLU A 138 -4.81 25.35 -33.88
N ALA A 139 -5.92 25.41 -34.64
CA ALA A 139 -5.98 26.07 -35.95
C ALA A 139 -5.66 27.57 -35.88
N ASP A 140 -5.92 28.22 -34.76
CA ASP A 140 -5.64 29.63 -34.52
C ASP A 140 -4.18 29.91 -34.04
N GLY A 141 -3.35 28.84 -33.93
CA GLY A 141 -1.97 28.91 -33.46
C GLY A 141 -1.80 28.85 -31.93
N THR A 142 -2.90 28.65 -31.20
CA THR A 142 -2.83 28.41 -29.74
C THR A 142 -2.16 27.06 -29.49
N VAL A 143 -1.19 27.02 -28.56
CA VAL A 143 -0.49 25.79 -28.16
C VAL A 143 -0.95 25.37 -26.78
N LEU A 144 -1.44 24.15 -26.66
CA LEU A 144 -1.82 23.52 -25.40
C LEU A 144 -0.97 22.29 -25.16
N GLY A 145 -0.77 21.92 -23.90
CA GLY A 145 -0.01 20.73 -23.60
C GLY A 145 0.12 20.44 -22.11
N GLN A 146 0.96 19.47 -21.82
CA GLN A 146 1.25 19.04 -20.48
C GLN A 146 2.78 18.85 -20.32
N LYS A 147 3.38 19.55 -19.36
CA LYS A 147 4.77 19.37 -18.98
C LYS A 147 4.83 18.32 -17.86
N VAL A 148 5.61 17.26 -18.07
CA VAL A 148 5.89 16.24 -17.06
C VAL A 148 7.26 16.49 -16.47
N THR A 149 7.35 16.56 -15.13
CA THR A 149 8.60 16.74 -14.39
C THR A 149 8.64 15.78 -13.21
N PRO A 150 9.81 15.19 -12.89
CA PRO A 150 9.95 14.39 -11.67
C PRO A 150 9.78 15.26 -10.42
N LEU A 151 9.60 14.61 -9.27
CA LEU A 151 9.82 15.22 -7.96
C LEU A 151 11.31 15.47 -7.74
N ASP A 152 11.65 16.47 -6.95
CA ASP A 152 13.06 16.80 -6.72
C ASP A 152 13.68 15.83 -5.70
N ARG A 153 12.95 15.52 -4.61
CA ARG A 153 13.42 14.67 -3.51
C ARG A 153 12.30 13.79 -2.97
N VAL A 154 12.61 12.51 -2.69
CA VAL A 154 11.66 11.53 -2.17
C VAL A 154 12.24 10.81 -0.97
N GLY A 155 11.43 10.65 0.08
CA GLY A 155 11.75 9.85 1.26
C GLY A 155 11.18 8.44 1.15
N LEU A 156 12.03 7.42 1.34
CA LEU A 156 11.61 6.03 1.43
C LEU A 156 11.63 5.59 2.89
N TYR A 157 10.50 5.19 3.42
CA TYR A 157 10.44 4.51 4.71
C TYR A 157 10.56 3.00 4.48
N VAL A 158 11.64 2.41 4.96
CA VAL A 158 11.88 0.96 4.90
C VAL A 158 11.75 0.41 6.31
N PRO A 159 10.79 -0.50 6.58
CA PRO A 159 10.66 -1.09 7.91
C PRO A 159 11.93 -1.82 8.33
N GLY A 160 12.28 -1.71 9.61
CA GLY A 160 13.34 -2.45 10.26
C GLY A 160 12.77 -3.18 11.49
N GLY A 161 13.39 -4.27 11.91
CA GLY A 161 13.00 -5.02 13.10
C GLY A 161 12.66 -6.48 12.81
N LYS A 162 11.42 -6.94 13.06
CA LYS A 162 11.03 -8.38 12.97
C LYS A 162 11.23 -9.01 11.58
N ALA A 163 11.11 -8.23 10.50
CA ALA A 163 11.37 -8.67 9.14
C ALA A 163 12.11 -7.58 8.36
N ALA A 164 13.00 -8.00 7.47
CA ALA A 164 13.66 -7.13 6.50
C ALA A 164 12.86 -7.18 5.19
N TYR A 165 12.68 -6.03 4.57
CA TYR A 165 11.92 -5.92 3.34
C TYR A 165 12.77 -5.33 2.20
N PRO A 166 13.78 -6.06 1.70
CA PRO A 166 14.59 -5.62 0.56
C PRO A 166 13.73 -5.44 -0.69
N SER A 167 12.68 -6.26 -0.88
CA SER A 167 11.71 -6.11 -1.97
C SER A 167 10.98 -4.77 -1.91
N SER A 168 10.50 -4.36 -0.72
CA SER A 168 9.82 -3.06 -0.57
C SER A 168 10.77 -1.90 -0.89
N LEU A 169 12.06 -2.02 -0.59
CA LEU A 169 13.04 -1.01 -0.99
C LEU A 169 13.13 -0.92 -2.52
N LEU A 170 13.30 -2.07 -3.22
CA LEU A 170 13.35 -2.09 -4.68
C LEU A 170 12.08 -1.52 -5.30
N MET A 171 10.90 -1.93 -4.79
CA MET A 171 9.58 -1.51 -5.29
C MET A 171 9.29 -0.01 -5.07
N ASN A 172 9.93 0.64 -4.11
CA ASN A 172 9.80 2.07 -3.89
C ASN A 172 10.88 2.89 -4.60
N ALA A 173 12.15 2.45 -4.52
CA ALA A 173 13.28 3.21 -5.03
C ALA A 173 13.39 3.17 -6.57
N ILE A 174 13.17 2.00 -7.18
CA ILE A 174 13.34 1.85 -8.63
C ILE A 174 12.36 2.71 -9.42
N PRO A 175 11.03 2.72 -9.17
CA PRO A 175 10.13 3.63 -9.88
C PRO A 175 10.45 5.11 -9.64
N ALA A 176 10.92 5.50 -8.46
CA ALA A 176 11.38 6.86 -8.20
C ALA A 176 12.59 7.23 -9.10
N LYS A 177 13.56 6.32 -9.20
CA LYS A 177 14.72 6.52 -10.10
C LYS A 177 14.35 6.51 -11.58
N VAL A 178 13.44 5.63 -12.00
CA VAL A 178 12.89 5.60 -13.37
C VAL A 178 12.16 6.90 -13.71
N ALA A 179 11.43 7.48 -12.75
CA ALA A 179 10.76 8.78 -12.89
C ALA A 179 11.75 9.93 -13.10
N GLY A 180 13.00 9.76 -12.68
CA GLY A 180 14.04 10.79 -12.72
C GLY A 180 14.14 11.64 -11.46
N VAL A 181 13.68 11.14 -10.30
CA VAL A 181 13.81 11.82 -9.00
C VAL A 181 15.28 12.15 -8.72
N GLY A 182 15.55 13.41 -8.38
CA GLY A 182 16.91 13.91 -8.19
C GLY A 182 17.61 13.28 -6.98
N GLU A 183 16.90 13.12 -5.87
CA GLU A 183 17.43 12.51 -4.65
C GLU A 183 16.40 11.58 -3.99
N VAL A 184 16.84 10.35 -3.70
CA VAL A 184 16.06 9.33 -2.98
C VAL A 184 16.72 9.10 -1.63
N VAL A 185 16.03 9.49 -0.55
CA VAL A 185 16.52 9.39 0.83
C VAL A 185 15.80 8.24 1.53
N MET A 186 16.53 7.20 1.92
CA MET A 186 16.00 6.08 2.70
C MET A 186 16.11 6.38 4.18
N VAL A 187 15.04 6.10 4.94
CA VAL A 187 15.07 6.00 6.40
C VAL A 187 14.68 4.59 6.81
N THR A 188 15.40 4.02 7.76
CA THR A 188 15.13 2.68 8.27
C THR A 188 15.53 2.59 9.75
N PRO A 189 14.63 2.12 10.65
CA PRO A 189 15.01 1.89 12.03
C PRO A 189 16.04 0.77 12.11
N THR A 190 17.00 0.95 13.01
CA THR A 190 18.07 -0.03 13.26
C THR A 190 18.13 -0.35 14.76
N PRO A 191 17.14 -1.06 15.33
CA PRO A 191 17.13 -1.37 16.75
C PRO A 191 18.46 -2.02 17.18
N ASP A 192 19.01 -1.52 18.30
CA ASP A 192 20.32 -1.94 18.84
C ASP A 192 21.48 -1.76 17.83
N GLY A 193 21.32 -0.89 16.83
CA GLY A 193 22.31 -0.64 15.78
C GLY A 193 22.43 -1.75 14.73
N VAL A 194 21.52 -2.74 14.74
CA VAL A 194 21.56 -3.87 13.80
C VAL A 194 21.06 -3.43 12.43
N ARG A 195 21.91 -3.57 11.42
CA ARG A 195 21.62 -3.25 10.01
C ARG A 195 21.44 -4.54 9.22
N ASN A 196 20.35 -4.64 8.44
CA ASN A 196 20.12 -5.81 7.61
C ASN A 196 20.94 -5.74 6.32
N PRO A 197 21.81 -6.71 6.02
CA PRO A 197 22.67 -6.66 4.84
C PRO A 197 21.90 -6.74 3.52
N MET A 198 20.78 -7.45 3.45
CA MET A 198 19.96 -7.51 2.24
C MET A 198 19.29 -6.17 1.91
N VAL A 199 18.87 -5.40 2.93
CA VAL A 199 18.32 -4.05 2.74
C VAL A 199 19.40 -3.10 2.22
N LEU A 200 20.63 -3.18 2.76
CA LEU A 200 21.75 -2.35 2.28
C LEU A 200 22.16 -2.71 0.86
N ALA A 201 22.21 -4.00 0.53
CA ALA A 201 22.48 -4.48 -0.83
C ALA A 201 21.40 -4.01 -1.82
N ALA A 202 20.11 -4.10 -1.43
CA ALA A 202 19.01 -3.58 -2.24
C ALA A 202 19.12 -2.06 -2.45
N ALA A 203 19.56 -1.29 -1.44
CA ALA A 203 19.79 0.16 -1.57
C ALA A 203 20.89 0.48 -2.59
N ALA A 204 21.96 -0.32 -2.61
CA ALA A 204 23.02 -0.21 -3.62
C ALA A 204 22.48 -0.50 -5.04
N ILE A 205 21.73 -1.60 -5.21
CA ILE A 205 21.17 -2.02 -6.52
C ILE A 205 20.14 -1.00 -7.03
N ALA A 206 19.27 -0.49 -6.15
CA ALA A 206 18.22 0.47 -6.51
C ALA A 206 18.74 1.89 -6.75
N GLY A 207 19.99 2.19 -6.36
CA GLY A 207 20.59 3.51 -6.54
C GLY A 207 20.04 4.57 -5.59
N VAL A 208 19.78 4.21 -4.32
CA VAL A 208 19.44 5.15 -3.26
C VAL A 208 20.55 6.18 -3.08
N ASP A 209 20.23 7.44 -2.77
CA ASP A 209 21.25 8.49 -2.68
C ASP A 209 21.77 8.69 -1.26
N ARG A 210 20.91 8.59 -0.24
CA ARG A 210 21.24 8.71 1.18
C ARG A 210 20.44 7.70 2.00
N ALA A 211 21.03 7.13 3.04
CA ALA A 211 20.33 6.26 3.99
C ALA A 211 20.64 6.72 5.42
N ILE A 212 19.59 6.84 6.24
CA ILE A 212 19.68 7.30 7.63
C ILE A 212 19.05 6.25 8.55
N ALA A 213 19.75 5.88 9.60
CA ALA A 213 19.33 4.90 10.60
C ALA A 213 18.35 5.54 11.60
N ILE A 214 17.16 5.92 11.14
CA ILE A 214 16.05 6.47 11.93
C ILE A 214 14.74 5.82 11.53
N GLY A 215 13.80 5.71 12.47
CA GLY A 215 12.50 5.08 12.23
C GLY A 215 11.34 5.83 12.89
N GLY A 216 10.16 5.21 12.90
CA GLY A 216 8.98 5.72 13.59
C GLY A 216 8.43 7.04 13.06
N ALA A 217 7.55 7.66 13.85
CA ALA A 217 6.92 8.94 13.52
C ALA A 217 7.93 10.09 13.41
N GLN A 218 9.03 10.05 14.17
CA GLN A 218 10.09 11.06 14.13
C GLN A 218 10.82 11.08 12.79
N ALA A 219 11.03 9.92 12.15
CA ALA A 219 11.61 9.84 10.81
C ALA A 219 10.67 10.45 9.76
N VAL A 220 9.37 10.16 9.85
CA VAL A 220 8.35 10.78 8.99
C VAL A 220 8.32 12.30 9.20
N GLY A 221 8.37 12.77 10.44
CA GLY A 221 8.44 14.19 10.76
C GLY A 221 9.69 14.87 10.20
N ALA A 222 10.85 14.22 10.32
CA ALA A 222 12.11 14.74 9.77
C ALA A 222 12.08 14.86 8.24
N LEU A 223 11.53 13.85 7.55
CA LEU A 223 11.35 13.89 6.09
C LEU A 223 10.33 14.96 5.65
N ALA A 224 9.25 15.15 6.42
CA ALA A 224 8.18 16.06 6.05
C ALA A 224 8.53 17.54 6.28
N TYR A 225 9.07 17.85 7.45
CA TYR A 225 9.33 19.24 7.87
C TYR A 225 10.76 19.71 7.62
N GLY A 226 11.66 18.75 7.43
CA GLY A 226 13.09 19.01 7.45
C GLY A 226 13.62 19.25 8.87
N THR A 227 14.94 19.12 9.00
CA THR A 227 15.71 19.47 10.19
C THR A 227 16.99 20.15 9.72
N PRO A 228 17.84 20.70 10.60
CA PRO A 228 19.13 21.27 10.17
C PRO A 228 20.01 20.31 9.36
N SER A 229 19.91 18.98 9.59
CA SER A 229 20.72 17.95 8.93
C SER A 229 19.97 17.11 7.89
N ILE A 230 18.64 17.17 7.87
CA ILE A 230 17.79 16.42 6.94
C ILE A 230 16.91 17.40 6.17
N ALA A 231 17.20 17.58 4.89
CA ALA A 231 16.36 18.42 4.06
C ALA A 231 14.98 17.77 3.81
N PRO A 232 13.88 18.54 3.79
CA PRO A 232 12.55 18.01 3.56
C PRO A 232 12.41 17.37 2.17
N VAL A 233 11.48 16.44 2.05
CA VAL A 233 11.18 15.75 0.79
C VAL A 233 9.83 16.17 0.23
N ASP A 234 9.60 15.93 -1.07
CA ASP A 234 8.32 16.23 -1.74
C ASP A 234 7.27 15.14 -1.51
N LYS A 235 7.72 13.89 -1.34
CA LYS A 235 6.83 12.73 -1.08
C LYS A 235 7.52 11.73 -0.17
N ILE A 236 6.74 11.11 0.73
CA ILE A 236 7.17 9.99 1.58
C ILE A 236 6.42 8.75 1.12
N VAL A 237 7.16 7.69 0.78
CA VAL A 237 6.61 6.40 0.34
C VAL A 237 7.16 5.25 1.20
N GLY A 238 6.46 4.14 1.18
CA GLY A 238 6.83 2.92 1.89
C GLY A 238 5.91 2.60 3.08
N PRO A 239 5.76 1.30 3.39
CA PRO A 239 4.94 0.80 4.49
C PRO A 239 5.60 1.04 5.84
N GLY A 240 4.79 1.05 6.90
CA GLY A 240 5.25 1.17 8.27
C GLY A 240 4.19 0.71 9.27
N ASN A 241 4.53 0.66 10.54
CA ASN A 241 3.59 0.32 11.60
C ASN A 241 2.52 1.42 11.80
N ALA A 242 1.59 1.21 12.74
CA ALA A 242 0.50 2.14 13.04
C ALA A 242 0.98 3.58 13.33
N TYR A 243 2.14 3.75 13.99
CA TYR A 243 2.72 5.08 14.25
C TYR A 243 3.18 5.77 12.97
N VAL A 244 3.79 5.03 12.05
CA VAL A 244 4.23 5.55 10.75
C VAL A 244 3.03 5.89 9.88
N ALA A 245 2.01 5.04 9.85
CA ALA A 245 0.76 5.27 9.12
C ALA A 245 0.05 6.54 9.64
N ALA A 246 -0.09 6.68 10.96
CA ALA A 246 -0.67 7.87 11.60
C ALA A 246 0.18 9.14 11.30
N ALA A 247 1.50 9.03 11.33
CA ALA A 247 2.39 10.13 10.99
C ALA A 247 2.25 10.56 9.54
N LYS A 248 2.25 9.60 8.57
CA LYS A 248 2.01 9.89 7.14
C LYS A 248 0.68 10.60 6.93
N ARG A 249 -0.39 10.13 7.56
CA ARG A 249 -1.71 10.78 7.48
C ARG A 249 -1.67 12.24 7.94
N ARG A 250 -0.97 12.52 9.05
CA ARG A 250 -0.88 13.87 9.63
C ARG A 250 -0.03 14.85 8.86
N VAL A 251 1.01 14.38 8.19
CA VAL A 251 1.90 15.24 7.41
C VAL A 251 1.39 15.45 5.97
N TYR A 252 0.38 14.71 5.53
CA TYR A 252 -0.22 14.88 4.21
C TYR A 252 -0.75 16.32 4.03
N GLY A 253 -0.40 16.93 2.92
CA GLY A 253 -0.66 18.35 2.65
C GLY A 253 0.56 19.24 2.91
N THR A 254 1.47 18.87 3.84
CA THR A 254 2.81 19.47 3.92
C THR A 254 3.77 18.73 2.98
N VAL A 255 3.64 17.43 2.89
CA VAL A 255 4.39 16.53 2.01
C VAL A 255 3.41 15.56 1.35
N GLY A 256 3.69 15.11 0.13
CA GLY A 256 2.93 14.02 -0.50
C GLY A 256 3.19 12.69 0.21
N ILE A 257 2.24 11.78 0.12
CA ILE A 257 2.43 10.38 0.53
C ILE A 257 2.00 9.44 -0.60
N ASP A 258 2.41 8.17 -0.54
CA ASP A 258 1.89 7.11 -1.41
C ASP A 258 0.42 6.79 -1.04
N MET A 259 0.24 6.09 0.07
CA MET A 259 -1.07 5.68 0.58
C MET A 259 -0.99 5.43 2.10
N ILE A 260 -2.16 5.22 2.71
CA ILE A 260 -2.26 4.69 4.07
C ILE A 260 -2.56 3.19 3.92
N ALA A 261 -1.56 2.36 4.20
CA ALA A 261 -1.71 0.92 4.14
C ALA A 261 -2.47 0.39 5.36
N GLY A 262 -3.43 -0.49 5.12
CA GLY A 262 -4.05 -1.39 6.08
C GLY A 262 -3.32 -2.74 6.14
N PRO A 263 -3.90 -3.74 6.84
CA PRO A 263 -3.43 -5.12 6.76
C PRO A 263 -3.51 -5.64 5.34
N SER A 264 -2.60 -6.53 4.98
CA SER A 264 -2.54 -7.11 3.64
C SER A 264 -3.72 -8.05 3.35
N GLU A 265 -4.12 -8.15 2.09
CA GLU A 265 -5.33 -8.84 1.66
C GLU A 265 -5.09 -9.66 0.40
N ILE A 266 -5.54 -10.93 0.40
CA ILE A 266 -5.64 -11.76 -0.81
C ILE A 266 -7.07 -12.22 -1.03
N LEU A 267 -7.52 -12.17 -2.27
CA LEU A 267 -8.76 -12.78 -2.74
C LEU A 267 -8.44 -13.68 -3.92
N VAL A 268 -8.79 -14.95 -3.80
CA VAL A 268 -8.63 -15.94 -4.86
C VAL A 268 -9.99 -16.28 -5.47
N ILE A 269 -10.14 -16.13 -6.78
CA ILE A 269 -11.24 -16.68 -7.57
C ILE A 269 -10.73 -17.95 -8.22
N CYS A 270 -11.35 -19.11 -7.93
CA CYS A 270 -10.94 -20.40 -8.48
C CYS A 270 -12.10 -21.14 -9.14
N ASP A 271 -11.85 -21.82 -10.29
CA ASP A 271 -12.82 -22.64 -10.99
C ASP A 271 -12.84 -24.13 -10.52
N GLY A 272 -12.09 -24.44 -9.45
CA GLY A 272 -12.01 -25.79 -8.89
C GLY A 272 -11.02 -26.74 -9.57
N LYS A 273 -10.16 -26.24 -10.48
CA LYS A 273 -9.23 -27.08 -11.26
C LYS A 273 -7.77 -27.00 -10.78
N THR A 274 -7.41 -25.92 -10.12
CA THR A 274 -6.07 -25.75 -9.52
C THR A 274 -5.91 -26.73 -8.35
N PRO A 275 -4.74 -27.33 -8.12
CA PRO A 275 -4.54 -28.17 -6.95
C PRO A 275 -4.89 -27.44 -5.66
N ALA A 276 -5.70 -28.04 -4.79
CA ALA A 276 -6.17 -27.42 -3.55
C ALA A 276 -5.02 -26.98 -2.62
N ASP A 277 -3.89 -27.70 -2.65
CA ASP A 277 -2.69 -27.36 -1.89
C ASP A 277 -2.07 -26.04 -2.32
N TRP A 278 -2.14 -25.70 -3.62
CA TRP A 278 -1.63 -24.42 -4.12
C TRP A 278 -2.46 -23.28 -3.57
N ILE A 279 -3.80 -23.39 -3.68
CA ILE A 279 -4.70 -22.35 -3.16
C ILE A 279 -4.57 -22.20 -1.64
N ALA A 280 -4.44 -23.31 -0.90
CA ALA A 280 -4.20 -23.23 0.55
C ALA A 280 -2.88 -22.50 0.86
N MET A 281 -1.85 -22.71 0.05
CA MET A 281 -0.56 -22.07 0.23
C MET A 281 -0.60 -20.59 -0.18
N ASP A 282 -1.37 -20.22 -1.22
CA ASP A 282 -1.59 -18.81 -1.60
C ASP A 282 -2.36 -18.04 -0.50
N LEU A 283 -3.35 -18.69 0.15
CA LEU A 283 -4.01 -18.11 1.32
C LEU A 283 -3.05 -17.96 2.52
N PHE A 284 -2.09 -18.88 2.69
CA PHE A 284 -1.09 -18.81 3.76
C PHE A 284 -0.04 -17.75 3.50
N SER A 285 0.37 -17.53 2.24
CA SER A 285 1.37 -16.51 1.90
C SER A 285 0.93 -15.13 2.36
N GLN A 286 -0.37 -14.85 2.31
CA GLN A 286 -0.92 -13.62 2.85
C GLN A 286 -1.14 -13.68 4.36
N ALA A 287 -1.73 -14.78 4.86
CA ALA A 287 -2.09 -14.92 6.27
C ALA A 287 -0.87 -14.92 7.21
N GLU A 288 0.33 -15.28 6.72
CA GLU A 288 1.55 -15.26 7.52
C GLU A 288 2.11 -13.86 7.80
N HIS A 289 1.64 -12.83 7.08
CA HIS A 289 2.15 -11.46 7.25
C HIS A 289 1.78 -10.89 8.62
N ASP A 290 0.51 -11.03 9.05
CA ASP A 290 -0.01 -10.47 10.29
C ASP A 290 -1.30 -11.17 10.72
N GLU A 291 -1.64 -11.16 12.02
CA GLU A 291 -2.89 -11.71 12.54
C GLU A 291 -4.16 -11.00 11.99
N LEU A 292 -4.01 -9.80 11.46
CA LEU A 292 -5.07 -9.00 10.83
C LEU A 292 -5.11 -9.13 9.30
N ALA A 293 -4.20 -9.88 8.69
CA ALA A 293 -4.23 -10.14 7.25
C ALA A 293 -5.54 -10.83 6.85
N GLN A 294 -6.00 -10.59 5.62
CA GLN A 294 -7.24 -11.17 5.11
C GLN A 294 -6.96 -12.13 3.96
N ALA A 295 -7.53 -13.35 4.02
CA ALA A 295 -7.37 -14.37 3.00
C ALA A 295 -8.73 -15.01 2.65
N ILE A 296 -9.21 -14.77 1.41
CA ILE A 296 -10.54 -15.18 0.96
C ILE A 296 -10.45 -16.01 -0.32
N LEU A 297 -11.20 -17.13 -0.37
CA LEU A 297 -11.44 -17.91 -1.58
C LEU A 297 -12.90 -17.77 -2.03
N LEU A 298 -13.11 -17.55 -3.32
CA LEU A 298 -14.41 -17.63 -4.00
C LEU A 298 -14.38 -18.80 -5.00
N CYS A 299 -15.24 -19.79 -4.84
CA CYS A 299 -15.30 -20.96 -5.71
C CYS A 299 -16.75 -21.46 -5.88
N PRO A 300 -17.18 -21.84 -7.12
CA PRO A 300 -18.52 -22.38 -7.34
C PRO A 300 -18.64 -23.89 -7.03
N ASP A 301 -17.55 -24.59 -6.77
CA ASP A 301 -17.52 -26.03 -6.50
C ASP A 301 -17.40 -26.30 -4.99
N ALA A 302 -18.47 -26.82 -4.38
CA ALA A 302 -18.51 -27.13 -2.96
C ALA A 302 -17.49 -28.22 -2.56
N ALA A 303 -17.32 -29.24 -3.38
CA ALA A 303 -16.37 -30.32 -3.11
C ALA A 303 -14.93 -29.84 -3.14
N TYR A 304 -14.65 -28.89 -4.04
CA TYR A 304 -13.35 -28.23 -4.10
C TYR A 304 -13.09 -27.34 -2.88
N VAL A 305 -14.09 -26.58 -2.44
CA VAL A 305 -13.97 -25.78 -1.20
C VAL A 305 -13.65 -26.66 0.01
N ASP A 306 -14.29 -27.84 0.11
CA ASP A 306 -13.98 -28.82 1.15
C ASP A 306 -12.55 -29.38 1.03
N ALA A 307 -12.07 -29.60 -0.20
CA ALA A 307 -10.69 -30.03 -0.45
C ALA A 307 -9.66 -28.96 -0.04
N VAL A 308 -9.94 -27.69 -0.27
CA VAL A 308 -9.07 -26.57 0.18
C VAL A 308 -9.05 -26.49 1.72
N GLU A 309 -10.21 -26.62 2.39
CA GLU A 309 -10.25 -26.64 3.85
C GLU A 309 -9.44 -27.81 4.44
N ALA A 310 -9.55 -29.00 3.83
CA ALA A 310 -8.74 -30.15 4.22
C ALA A 310 -7.23 -29.92 3.97
N ALA A 311 -6.86 -29.24 2.88
CA ALA A 311 -5.48 -28.85 2.61
C ALA A 311 -4.96 -27.85 3.65
N ILE A 312 -5.75 -26.84 4.03
CA ILE A 312 -5.44 -25.90 5.11
C ILE A 312 -5.17 -26.66 6.43
N ALA A 313 -6.07 -27.54 6.84
CA ALA A 313 -5.91 -28.31 8.07
C ALA A 313 -4.65 -29.17 8.09
N ARG A 314 -4.29 -29.75 6.95
CA ARG A 314 -3.11 -30.60 6.79
C ARG A 314 -1.80 -29.82 6.71
N LEU A 315 -1.78 -28.70 6.00
CA LEU A 315 -0.56 -27.94 5.72
C LEU A 315 -0.21 -26.97 6.86
N LEU A 316 -1.19 -26.39 7.54
CA LEU A 316 -0.98 -25.40 8.59
C LEU A 316 0.04 -25.83 9.68
N PRO A 317 0.01 -27.07 10.22
CA PRO A 317 0.99 -27.49 11.22
C PRO A 317 2.44 -27.54 10.70
N THR A 318 2.65 -27.52 9.39
CA THR A 318 3.98 -27.56 8.78
C THR A 318 4.61 -26.19 8.62
N MET A 319 3.85 -25.11 8.86
CA MET A 319 4.30 -23.73 8.65
C MET A 319 5.05 -23.20 9.86
N PRO A 320 6.20 -22.54 9.67
CA PRO A 320 6.94 -21.91 10.78
C PRO A 320 6.13 -20.86 11.54
N ARG A 321 5.20 -20.16 10.85
CA ARG A 321 4.34 -19.10 11.43
C ARG A 321 2.90 -19.57 11.63
N ALA A 322 2.68 -20.86 11.92
CA ALA A 322 1.35 -21.49 12.02
C ALA A 322 0.38 -20.74 12.94
N ASP A 323 0.84 -20.15 14.03
CA ASP A 323 -0.03 -19.46 14.98
C ASP A 323 -0.56 -18.12 14.42
N ILE A 324 0.27 -17.38 13.69
CA ILE A 324 -0.14 -16.15 13.00
C ILE A 324 -1.15 -16.49 11.90
N ILE A 325 -0.82 -17.48 11.06
CA ILE A 325 -1.69 -17.94 9.97
C ILE A 325 -3.05 -18.39 10.54
N ARG A 326 -3.05 -19.18 11.61
CA ARG A 326 -4.29 -19.66 12.27
C ARG A 326 -5.15 -18.49 12.74
N THR A 327 -4.56 -17.53 13.40
CA THR A 327 -5.27 -16.35 13.93
C THR A 327 -5.85 -15.51 12.79
N SER A 328 -5.08 -15.26 11.75
CA SER A 328 -5.52 -14.54 10.56
C SER A 328 -6.69 -15.24 9.87
N LEU A 329 -6.56 -16.55 9.56
CA LEU A 329 -7.62 -17.32 8.90
C LEU A 329 -8.90 -17.42 9.76
N ALA A 330 -8.77 -17.64 11.06
CA ALA A 330 -9.94 -17.72 11.95
C ALA A 330 -10.73 -16.42 12.03
N ASN A 331 -10.02 -15.28 12.08
CA ASN A 331 -10.64 -13.99 12.30
C ASN A 331 -11.06 -13.31 10.98
N ARG A 332 -10.26 -13.44 9.93
CA ARG A 332 -10.40 -12.67 8.71
C ARG A 332 -10.35 -13.50 7.41
N GLY A 333 -10.15 -14.81 7.53
CA GLY A 333 -10.20 -15.72 6.39
C GLY A 333 -11.63 -16.18 6.09
N ALA A 334 -11.90 -16.49 4.81
CA ALA A 334 -13.17 -17.12 4.41
C ALA A 334 -13.04 -17.99 3.16
N LEU A 335 -13.72 -19.13 3.18
CA LEU A 335 -14.01 -19.94 2.01
C LEU A 335 -15.47 -19.71 1.63
N ILE A 336 -15.71 -19.11 0.48
CA ILE A 336 -17.03 -18.67 0.04
C ILE A 336 -17.50 -19.49 -1.14
N LEU A 337 -18.57 -20.25 -0.96
CA LEU A 337 -19.26 -20.94 -2.04
C LEU A 337 -20.11 -19.91 -2.80
N VAL A 338 -19.84 -19.73 -4.09
CA VAL A 338 -20.57 -18.84 -5.00
C VAL A 338 -21.39 -19.67 -6.00
N ARG A 339 -22.34 -19.05 -6.69
CA ARG A 339 -23.16 -19.71 -7.72
C ARG A 339 -22.36 -20.00 -8.99
N ASP A 340 -21.54 -19.05 -9.38
CA ASP A 340 -20.71 -19.09 -10.58
C ASP A 340 -19.55 -18.07 -10.51
N LEU A 341 -18.66 -18.09 -11.51
CA LEU A 341 -17.51 -17.20 -11.55
C LEU A 341 -17.90 -15.73 -11.84
N ALA A 342 -19.04 -15.47 -12.47
CA ALA A 342 -19.51 -14.08 -12.68
C ALA A 342 -19.96 -13.46 -11.36
N GLU A 343 -20.62 -14.23 -10.48
CA GLU A 343 -20.92 -13.79 -9.12
C GLU A 343 -19.63 -13.59 -8.31
N ALA A 344 -18.64 -14.49 -8.47
CA ALA A 344 -17.33 -14.30 -7.82
C ALA A 344 -16.68 -12.95 -8.21
N CYS A 345 -16.69 -12.60 -9.50
CA CYS A 345 -16.18 -11.31 -9.97
C CYS A 345 -16.97 -10.12 -9.39
N ALA A 346 -18.29 -10.24 -9.27
CA ALA A 346 -19.11 -9.18 -8.66
C ALA A 346 -18.76 -8.98 -7.17
N ILE A 347 -18.59 -10.08 -6.43
CA ILE A 347 -18.19 -10.04 -5.02
C ILE A 347 -16.74 -9.49 -4.90
N ALA A 348 -15.82 -9.88 -5.78
CA ALA A 348 -14.46 -9.35 -5.80
C ALA A 348 -14.46 -7.83 -5.99
N ASN A 349 -15.31 -7.28 -6.86
CA ASN A 349 -15.48 -5.84 -7.02
C ASN A 349 -16.08 -5.17 -5.77
N ASP A 350 -16.97 -5.84 -5.04
CA ASP A 350 -17.51 -5.35 -3.77
C ASP A 350 -16.43 -5.34 -2.67
N ILE A 351 -15.54 -6.35 -2.65
CA ILE A 351 -14.43 -6.46 -1.71
C ILE A 351 -13.33 -5.46 -2.07
N ALA A 352 -13.01 -5.30 -3.34
CA ALA A 352 -11.93 -4.46 -3.86
C ALA A 352 -10.57 -4.78 -3.19
N PRO A 353 -10.08 -6.03 -3.33
CA PRO A 353 -8.92 -6.53 -2.60
C PRO A 353 -7.61 -5.89 -3.06
N GLU A 354 -6.61 -5.97 -2.20
CA GLU A 354 -5.22 -5.65 -2.54
C GLU A 354 -4.68 -6.58 -3.63
N HIS A 355 -4.65 -7.90 -3.36
CA HIS A 355 -4.24 -8.92 -4.32
C HIS A 355 -5.46 -9.71 -4.77
N LEU A 356 -5.65 -9.83 -6.08
CA LEU A 356 -6.69 -10.66 -6.68
C LEU A 356 -6.06 -11.72 -7.57
N GLU A 357 -6.17 -12.99 -7.18
CA GLU A 357 -5.82 -14.12 -8.03
C GLU A 357 -7.04 -14.66 -8.76
N ILE A 358 -6.93 -14.82 -10.08
CA ILE A 358 -7.93 -15.44 -10.95
C ILE A 358 -7.37 -16.78 -11.41
N SER A 359 -7.46 -17.79 -10.54
CA SER A 359 -6.93 -19.15 -10.75
C SER A 359 -7.95 -20.01 -11.53
N THR A 360 -8.14 -19.66 -12.81
CA THR A 360 -9.12 -20.29 -13.70
C THR A 360 -8.49 -20.66 -15.05
N ALA A 361 -9.19 -21.48 -15.83
CA ALA A 361 -8.73 -21.89 -17.16
C ALA A 361 -8.76 -20.72 -18.20
N GLU A 362 -9.62 -19.71 -18.01
CA GLU A 362 -9.78 -18.55 -18.90
C GLU A 362 -9.69 -17.25 -18.08
N PRO A 363 -8.52 -16.95 -17.48
CA PRO A 363 -8.39 -15.83 -16.53
C PRO A 363 -8.66 -14.47 -17.17
N GLU A 364 -8.30 -14.26 -18.44
CA GLU A 364 -8.52 -13.01 -19.19
C GLU A 364 -9.99 -12.64 -19.22
N ARG A 365 -10.88 -13.62 -19.51
CA ARG A 365 -12.31 -13.43 -19.54
C ARG A 365 -12.88 -12.88 -18.24
N TRP A 366 -12.35 -13.34 -17.11
CA TRP A 366 -12.82 -12.93 -15.79
C TRP A 366 -12.17 -11.64 -15.35
N ALA A 367 -10.91 -11.41 -15.73
CA ALA A 367 -10.21 -10.15 -15.47
C ALA A 367 -10.94 -8.95 -16.10
N ASP A 368 -11.54 -9.11 -17.30
CA ASP A 368 -12.34 -8.07 -17.96
C ASP A 368 -13.57 -7.62 -17.13
N LEU A 369 -14.03 -8.43 -16.19
CA LEU A 369 -15.15 -8.10 -15.29
C LEU A 369 -14.69 -7.41 -13.98
N ILE A 370 -13.38 -7.40 -13.72
CA ILE A 370 -12.81 -6.80 -12.51
C ILE A 370 -12.57 -5.31 -12.75
N ARG A 371 -13.04 -4.50 -11.81
CA ARG A 371 -12.87 -3.04 -11.81
C ARG A 371 -12.05 -2.53 -10.62
N HIS A 372 -11.98 -3.31 -9.55
CA HIS A 372 -11.42 -2.90 -8.29
C HIS A 372 -10.54 -4.01 -7.71
N ALA A 373 -9.24 -3.89 -7.96
CA ALA A 373 -8.20 -4.70 -7.33
C ALA A 373 -6.88 -3.91 -7.36
N GLY A 374 -6.03 -4.09 -6.36
CA GLY A 374 -4.71 -3.50 -6.37
C GLY A 374 -3.81 -4.14 -7.43
N ALA A 375 -3.75 -5.47 -7.47
CA ALA A 375 -3.10 -6.25 -8.53
C ALA A 375 -3.98 -7.43 -8.94
N ILE A 376 -3.91 -7.84 -10.22
CA ILE A 376 -4.64 -8.98 -10.76
C ILE A 376 -3.64 -10.01 -11.28
N PHE A 377 -3.66 -11.19 -10.66
CA PHE A 377 -2.81 -12.34 -11.00
C PHE A 377 -3.61 -13.32 -11.84
N MET A 378 -3.19 -13.58 -13.06
CA MET A 378 -4.00 -14.30 -14.04
C MET A 378 -3.45 -15.71 -14.27
N GLY A 379 -4.29 -16.73 -14.00
CA GLY A 379 -4.00 -18.13 -14.22
C GLY A 379 -3.32 -18.83 -13.03
N PRO A 380 -3.36 -20.18 -13.01
CA PRO A 380 -2.97 -20.98 -11.85
C PRO A 380 -1.46 -20.93 -11.50
N HIS A 381 -0.62 -20.41 -12.40
CA HIS A 381 0.83 -20.26 -12.18
C HIS A 381 1.21 -18.85 -11.70
N SER A 382 0.25 -17.97 -11.49
CA SER A 382 0.49 -16.57 -11.12
C SER A 382 0.14 -16.35 -9.65
N SER A 383 0.98 -16.88 -8.75
CA SER A 383 0.80 -16.68 -7.31
C SER A 383 1.21 -15.28 -6.87
N GLU A 384 0.61 -14.78 -5.79
CA GLU A 384 0.95 -13.50 -5.12
C GLU A 384 2.46 -13.36 -4.92
N SER A 385 3.13 -14.38 -4.38
CA SER A 385 4.55 -14.34 -4.09
C SER A 385 5.44 -14.05 -5.30
N LEU A 386 5.03 -14.44 -6.51
CA LEU A 386 5.77 -14.07 -7.72
C LEU A 386 5.68 -12.57 -8.00
N GLY A 387 4.50 -11.97 -7.80
CA GLY A 387 4.30 -10.53 -7.93
C GLY A 387 5.07 -9.74 -6.88
N ASP A 388 4.97 -10.17 -5.65
CA ASP A 388 5.56 -9.49 -4.50
C ASP A 388 7.08 -9.41 -4.57
N TYR A 389 7.73 -10.42 -5.15
CA TYR A 389 9.19 -10.46 -5.16
C TYR A 389 9.82 -10.14 -6.51
N CYS A 390 9.27 -10.60 -7.63
CA CYS A 390 10.07 -10.61 -8.86
C CYS A 390 9.32 -10.49 -10.19
N ALA A 391 8.00 -10.47 -10.25
CA ALA A 391 7.30 -10.39 -11.54
C ALA A 391 7.51 -9.05 -12.27
N GLY A 392 7.71 -7.96 -11.52
CA GLY A 392 7.98 -6.63 -12.04
C GLY A 392 6.99 -5.54 -11.67
N PRO A 393 5.64 -5.78 -11.69
CA PRO A 393 4.68 -4.86 -11.12
C PRO A 393 4.95 -4.54 -9.65
N ASN A 394 4.48 -3.37 -9.19
CA ASN A 394 4.74 -2.92 -7.83
C ASN A 394 3.83 -3.63 -6.83
N HIS A 395 4.39 -4.03 -5.69
CA HIS A 395 3.66 -4.63 -4.59
C HIS A 395 3.20 -3.61 -3.52
N VAL A 396 3.48 -2.33 -3.68
CA VAL A 396 2.89 -1.28 -2.82
C VAL A 396 1.51 -0.99 -3.37
N LEU A 397 0.52 -1.67 -2.82
CA LEU A 397 -0.83 -1.77 -3.35
C LEU A 397 -1.85 -1.11 -2.41
N PRO A 398 -2.99 -0.63 -2.94
CA PRO A 398 -4.07 -0.11 -2.14
C PRO A 398 -4.78 -1.23 -1.36
N THR A 399 -4.83 -1.10 -0.04
CA THR A 399 -5.50 -2.02 0.91
C THR A 399 -6.83 -1.46 1.38
N SER A 400 -7.57 -2.21 2.19
CA SER A 400 -8.78 -1.74 2.88
C SER A 400 -9.79 -1.11 1.93
N ARG A 401 -10.02 -1.79 0.80
CA ARG A 401 -10.98 -1.39 -0.25
C ARG A 401 -10.62 -0.09 -0.99
N THR A 402 -9.42 0.45 -0.79
CA THR A 402 -9.01 1.69 -1.48
C THR A 402 -8.69 1.47 -2.95
N ALA A 403 -8.54 0.22 -3.42
CA ALA A 403 -8.42 -0.13 -4.84
C ALA A 403 -9.59 0.39 -5.71
N ARG A 404 -10.69 0.86 -5.10
CA ARG A 404 -11.81 1.52 -5.79
C ARG A 404 -11.47 2.92 -6.30
N PHE A 405 -10.43 3.58 -5.78
CA PHE A 405 -10.03 4.94 -6.14
C PHE A 405 -8.53 5.19 -6.09
N SER A 406 -7.73 4.21 -5.68
CA SER A 406 -6.27 4.26 -5.64
C SER A 406 -5.67 3.20 -6.55
N SER A 407 -4.43 3.42 -6.97
CA SER A 407 -3.65 2.52 -7.83
C SER A 407 -2.40 2.03 -7.11
N PRO A 408 -1.75 0.96 -7.60
CA PRO A 408 -0.39 0.60 -7.19
C PRO A 408 0.58 1.77 -7.31
N LEU A 409 1.60 1.79 -6.47
CA LEU A 409 2.69 2.75 -6.62
C LEU A 409 3.36 2.58 -7.98
N GLY A 410 3.57 3.68 -8.69
CA GLY A 410 4.16 3.66 -10.02
C GLY A 410 5.00 4.90 -10.31
N VAL A 411 5.57 4.96 -11.51
CA VAL A 411 6.39 6.11 -11.96
C VAL A 411 5.61 7.41 -11.91
N TYR A 412 4.31 7.37 -12.19
CA TYR A 412 3.41 8.53 -12.17
C TYR A 412 3.24 9.13 -10.77
N ASP A 413 3.53 8.41 -9.70
CA ASP A 413 3.50 8.91 -8.32
C ASP A 413 4.70 9.81 -8.01
N PHE A 414 5.76 9.67 -8.78
CA PHE A 414 7.00 10.44 -8.67
C PHE A 414 7.14 11.52 -9.74
N GLN A 415 6.09 11.75 -10.53
CA GLN A 415 6.03 12.76 -11.58
C GLN A 415 4.89 13.76 -11.33
N LYS A 416 5.17 15.04 -11.58
CA LYS A 416 4.17 16.12 -11.60
C LYS A 416 3.79 16.46 -13.04
N ARG A 417 2.56 16.89 -13.23
CA ARG A 417 2.03 17.34 -14.50
C ARG A 417 1.57 18.79 -14.37
N SER A 418 2.12 19.68 -15.22
CA SER A 418 1.72 21.09 -15.28
C SER A 418 1.13 21.38 -16.64
N SER A 419 0.01 22.08 -16.70
CA SER A 419 -0.59 22.51 -17.95
C SER A 419 0.31 23.55 -18.64
N LEU A 420 0.51 23.39 -19.94
CA LEU A 420 1.15 24.36 -20.82
C LEU A 420 0.07 25.05 -21.64
N ILE A 421 -0.03 26.38 -21.51
CA ILE A 421 -1.03 27.18 -22.20
C ILE A 421 -0.31 28.37 -22.84
N LYS A 422 -0.29 28.43 -24.16
CA LYS A 422 0.23 29.54 -24.94
C LYS A 422 -0.80 29.98 -25.96
N VAL A 423 -1.66 30.92 -25.57
CA VAL A 423 -2.70 31.46 -26.44
C VAL A 423 -2.04 32.37 -27.50
N SER A 424 -2.41 32.16 -28.77
CA SER A 424 -2.01 33.02 -29.87
C SER A 424 -2.76 34.36 -29.85
N GLY A 425 -2.29 35.38 -30.63
CA GLY A 425 -3.05 36.62 -30.79
C GLY A 425 -4.44 36.40 -31.37
N ALA A 426 -4.57 35.49 -32.38
CA ALA A 426 -5.85 35.12 -32.97
C ALA A 426 -6.75 34.36 -31.99
N GLY A 427 -6.18 33.43 -31.24
CA GLY A 427 -6.91 32.69 -30.21
C GLY A 427 -7.42 33.59 -29.09
N ALA A 428 -6.63 34.63 -28.71
CA ALA A 428 -7.03 35.61 -27.69
C ALA A 428 -8.32 36.36 -28.09
N GLN A 429 -8.55 36.63 -29.39
CA GLN A 429 -9.77 37.32 -29.84
C GLN A 429 -11.02 36.51 -29.57
N THR A 430 -10.94 35.19 -29.75
CA THR A 430 -12.09 34.28 -29.49
C THR A 430 -12.21 33.96 -28.00
N LEU A 431 -11.13 33.45 -27.42
CA LEU A 431 -11.13 32.96 -26.02
C LEU A 431 -11.30 34.10 -25.02
N GLY A 432 -10.76 35.32 -25.35
CA GLY A 432 -10.88 36.46 -24.48
C GLY A 432 -12.33 36.92 -24.29
N ARG A 433 -13.15 36.92 -25.38
CA ARG A 433 -14.58 37.22 -25.29
C ARG A 433 -15.36 36.22 -24.46
N VAL A 434 -15.05 34.94 -24.66
CA VAL A 434 -15.68 33.83 -23.87
C VAL A 434 -15.30 33.97 -22.39
N ALA A 435 -14.00 34.17 -22.09
CA ALA A 435 -13.52 34.29 -20.73
C ALA A 435 -14.12 35.54 -20.02
N ALA A 436 -14.19 36.68 -20.70
CA ALA A 436 -14.78 37.90 -20.15
C ALA A 436 -16.27 37.70 -19.82
N THR A 437 -17.03 37.10 -20.75
CA THR A 437 -18.47 36.83 -20.54
C THR A 437 -18.71 35.92 -19.33
N LEU A 438 -17.93 34.83 -19.20
CA LEU A 438 -18.05 33.91 -18.06
C LEU A 438 -17.66 34.59 -16.75
N ALA A 439 -16.54 35.31 -16.74
CA ALA A 439 -16.05 36.01 -15.55
C ALA A 439 -17.02 37.08 -15.05
N TYR A 440 -17.68 37.82 -15.95
CA TYR A 440 -18.75 38.77 -15.56
C TYR A 440 -19.95 38.03 -14.97
N GLY A 441 -20.34 36.87 -15.54
CA GLY A 441 -21.40 36.02 -15.00
C GLY A 441 -21.14 35.51 -13.59
N GLU A 442 -19.85 35.31 -13.27
CA GLU A 442 -19.38 34.91 -11.93
C GLU A 442 -19.11 36.10 -10.98
N GLY A 443 -19.30 37.35 -11.44
CA GLY A 443 -18.99 38.56 -10.69
C GLY A 443 -17.50 38.87 -10.53
N LEU A 444 -16.64 38.23 -11.34
CA LEU A 444 -15.18 38.37 -11.28
C LEU A 444 -14.64 39.41 -12.29
N GLN A 445 -14.91 40.68 -12.05
CA GLN A 445 -14.57 41.75 -12.97
C GLN A 445 -13.08 41.84 -13.36
N ALA A 446 -12.16 41.60 -12.43
CA ALA A 446 -10.73 41.64 -12.72
C ALA A 446 -10.32 40.54 -13.72
N HIS A 447 -10.93 39.34 -13.63
CA HIS A 447 -10.73 38.26 -14.60
C HIS A 447 -11.29 38.66 -15.99
N ALA A 448 -12.50 39.18 -16.02
CA ALA A 448 -13.11 39.66 -17.27
C ALA A 448 -12.22 40.71 -17.96
N ARG A 449 -11.82 41.76 -17.24
CA ARG A 449 -10.97 42.83 -17.78
C ARG A 449 -9.60 42.32 -18.18
N SER A 450 -9.02 41.35 -17.44
CA SER A 450 -7.74 40.74 -17.83
C SER A 450 -7.84 40.06 -19.19
N ALA A 451 -8.96 39.44 -19.53
CA ALA A 451 -9.21 38.83 -20.85
C ALA A 451 -9.43 39.93 -21.92
N GLU A 452 -10.24 40.96 -21.62
CA GLU A 452 -10.56 42.07 -22.52
C GLU A 452 -9.33 42.87 -22.95
N TYR A 453 -8.37 43.10 -22.04
CA TYR A 453 -7.11 43.80 -22.39
C TYR A 453 -6.26 43.07 -23.43
N ARG A 454 -6.59 41.85 -23.79
CA ARG A 454 -5.94 41.03 -24.83
C ARG A 454 -6.72 40.99 -26.13
N LEU A 455 -7.88 41.66 -26.18
CA LEU A 455 -8.64 41.89 -27.40
C LEU A 455 -8.12 43.11 -28.15
N ASP A 456 -8.22 43.12 -29.48
CA ASP A 456 -7.79 44.21 -30.33
C ASP A 456 -8.61 45.51 -30.07
N ASP A 457 -9.88 45.36 -29.71
CA ASP A 457 -10.81 46.43 -29.35
C ASP A 457 -10.70 46.87 -27.87
N GLY A 458 -9.87 46.16 -27.07
CA GLY A 458 -9.65 46.46 -25.66
C GLY A 458 -10.90 46.29 -24.78
N PRO A 459 -10.82 46.68 -23.49
CA PRO A 459 -12.00 46.62 -22.60
C PRO A 459 -13.03 47.65 -23.07
N ALA A 460 -14.28 47.23 -23.20
CA ALA A 460 -15.37 48.14 -23.49
C ALA A 460 -15.37 49.31 -22.48
N ALA A 461 -15.45 50.53 -22.94
CA ALA A 461 -15.60 51.69 -22.07
C ALA A 461 -16.87 51.45 -21.24
N GLN A 462 -16.71 51.23 -19.94
CA GLN A 462 -17.85 51.10 -19.04
C GLN A 462 -18.58 52.43 -19.01
N GLY A 463 -19.76 52.46 -19.64
CA GLY A 463 -20.69 53.59 -19.38
C GLY A 463 -20.82 53.75 -17.88
N GLN A 464 -20.65 54.96 -17.40
CA GLN A 464 -20.94 55.32 -16.01
C GLN A 464 -22.30 54.74 -15.65
N PRO A 465 -22.47 54.12 -14.48
CA PRO A 465 -23.80 53.71 -14.06
C PRO A 465 -24.70 54.93 -14.12
N ALA A 466 -25.79 54.82 -14.91
CA ALA A 466 -26.83 55.83 -14.96
C ALA A 466 -27.24 56.12 -13.52
N GLY A 467 -27.04 57.34 -13.08
CA GLY A 467 -27.37 57.78 -11.72
C GLY A 467 -28.78 57.37 -11.42
N SER A 468 -28.93 56.67 -10.29
CA SER A 468 -30.25 56.37 -9.70
C SER A 468 -30.93 57.67 -9.36
N PRO A 469 -32.23 57.80 -9.60
CA PRO A 469 -33.00 58.98 -9.28
C PRO A 469 -33.15 59.20 -7.76
#